data_b79eb81305e0ac780a8103ca2937efbc
#
_entry.id   b79eb81305e0ac780a8103ca2937efbc
#
_cell.length_a   1.000
_cell.length_b   1.000
_cell.length_c   1.000
_cell.angle_alpha   90.00
_cell.angle_beta   90.00
_cell.angle_gamma   90.00
#
_symmetry.space_group_name_H-M   'P 1'
#
loop_
_entity.id
_entity.type
_entity.pdbx_description
1 polymer ?
#
loop_
_entity_poly.entity_id
_entity_poly.type
_entity_poly.pdbx_seq_one_letter_code
_entity_poly.pdbx_strand_id
1 'polypeptide(L)'
;ARALHRQDAEASARMAAHGLALLDELLPGGGHRVLTHCNTGALVSGGEGTAFAVALAAHRAGRLRRLWVDETRPLLQGARLTAYEAARNGMAYTLLTDSAAGSLFAAGEVDAVLVGADRITADGSVANKIGTYPLAVLARYHHVPLVVVAPVTTVDPDTPDGASVEVEQRGGHEVTELSGPQVPVVGVEAVGGIPVAPLGTQAYNPAFDVTPPELVTAIVTEEGVVSPVTAEALAELCARSRQATTS
;
A
#
# COMPACT_ATOMS: atom_id res chain seq x y z
N ALA A 1 4.10 24.13 8.10
CA ALA A 1 4.75 22.84 8.37
C ALA A 1 4.13 22.14 9.58
N ARG A 2 4.18 22.68 10.84
CA ARG A 2 3.65 22.00 12.04
C ARG A 2 2.13 21.74 11.99
N ALA A 3 1.35 22.61 11.38
CA ALA A 3 -0.10 22.41 11.23
C ALA A 3 -0.40 21.26 10.27
N LEU A 4 0.24 21.22 9.11
CA LEU A 4 0.13 20.11 8.14
C LEU A 4 0.49 18.76 8.78
N HIS A 5 1.61 18.71 9.50
CA HIS A 5 2.02 17.45 10.15
C HIS A 5 0.99 16.96 11.20
N ARG A 6 0.32 17.88 11.91
CA ARG A 6 -0.78 17.48 12.81
C ARG A 6 -2.00 17.00 12.05
N GLN A 7 -2.38 17.68 10.98
CA GLN A 7 -3.49 17.25 10.11
C GLN A 7 -3.24 15.84 9.53
N ASP A 8 -2.04 15.57 9.06
CA ASP A 8 -1.64 14.24 8.58
C ASP A 8 -1.75 13.19 9.68
N ALA A 9 -1.29 13.49 10.90
CA ALA A 9 -1.36 12.57 12.02
C ALA A 9 -2.82 12.29 12.44
N GLU A 10 -3.68 13.32 12.43
CA GLU A 10 -5.11 13.19 12.70
C GLU A 10 -5.83 12.40 11.59
N ALA A 11 -5.48 12.64 10.33
CA ALA A 11 -5.99 11.88 9.18
C ALA A 11 -5.60 10.41 9.29
N SER A 12 -4.31 10.13 9.59
CA SER A 12 -3.81 8.77 9.84
C SER A 12 -4.61 8.05 10.92
N ALA A 13 -4.87 8.70 12.06
CA ALA A 13 -5.64 8.11 13.14
C ALA A 13 -7.10 7.81 12.73
N ARG A 14 -7.75 8.71 11.96
CA ARG A 14 -9.11 8.47 11.45
C ARG A 14 -9.14 7.34 10.43
N MET A 15 -8.19 7.29 9.49
CA MET A 15 -8.07 6.17 8.55
C MET A 15 -7.87 4.84 9.27
N ALA A 16 -7.03 4.80 10.30
CA ALA A 16 -6.82 3.62 11.12
C ALA A 16 -8.11 3.14 11.79
N ALA A 17 -8.91 4.07 12.35
CA ALA A 17 -10.19 3.75 12.98
C ALA A 17 -11.23 3.23 11.97
N HIS A 18 -11.39 3.91 10.83
CA HIS A 18 -12.32 3.49 9.78
C HIS A 18 -11.91 2.13 9.18
N GLY A 19 -10.61 1.93 8.92
CA GLY A 19 -10.10 0.69 8.37
C GLY A 19 -10.24 -0.49 9.32
N LEU A 20 -10.00 -0.28 10.63
CA LEU A 20 -10.21 -1.32 11.64
C LEU A 20 -11.70 -1.73 11.72
N ALA A 21 -12.60 -0.75 11.75
CA ALA A 21 -14.04 -1.02 11.75
C ALA A 21 -14.47 -1.80 10.50
N LEU A 22 -13.97 -1.43 9.32
CA LEU A 22 -14.22 -2.16 8.08
C LEU A 22 -13.68 -3.59 8.13
N LEU A 23 -12.48 -3.81 8.66
CA LEU A 23 -11.93 -5.17 8.81
C LEU A 23 -12.78 -6.02 9.75
N ASP A 24 -13.27 -5.47 10.86
CA ASP A 24 -14.15 -6.17 11.78
C ASP A 24 -15.51 -6.52 11.14
N GLU A 25 -16.00 -5.70 10.21
CA GLU A 25 -17.21 -5.97 9.42
C GLU A 25 -16.99 -7.09 8.38
N LEU A 26 -15.90 -6.97 7.59
CA LEU A 26 -15.59 -7.89 6.51
C LEU A 26 -15.14 -9.27 7.03
N LEU A 27 -14.46 -9.30 8.16
CA LEU A 27 -13.78 -10.47 8.72
C LEU A 27 -14.14 -10.64 10.22
N PRO A 28 -15.39 -10.97 10.54
CA PRO A 28 -15.81 -11.13 11.93
C PRO A 28 -15.02 -12.25 12.62
N GLY A 29 -14.57 -12.01 13.86
CA GLY A 29 -13.86 -13.01 14.66
C GLY A 29 -12.38 -12.66 14.98
N GLY A 30 -11.76 -11.75 14.24
CA GLY A 30 -10.36 -11.35 14.49
C GLY A 30 -9.34 -12.42 14.07
N GLY A 31 -8.09 -12.22 14.48
CA GLY A 31 -7.00 -13.14 14.13
C GLY A 31 -6.61 -13.06 12.65
N HIS A 32 -6.71 -11.86 12.06
CA HIS A 32 -6.51 -11.62 10.63
C HIS A 32 -5.07 -11.83 10.19
N ARG A 33 -4.89 -12.44 9.02
CA ARG A 33 -3.63 -12.54 8.29
C ARG A 33 -3.71 -11.56 7.13
N VAL A 34 -3.04 -10.43 7.30
CA VAL A 34 -3.10 -9.31 6.38
C VAL A 34 -1.86 -9.30 5.51
N LEU A 35 -2.02 -9.14 4.20
CA LEU A 35 -0.92 -8.93 3.26
C LEU A 35 -0.84 -7.45 2.91
N THR A 36 0.37 -6.90 2.87
CA THR A 36 0.63 -5.53 2.46
C THR A 36 1.79 -5.44 1.48
N HIS A 37 1.81 -4.38 0.70
CA HIS A 37 2.78 -4.11 -0.35
C HIS A 37 3.34 -2.70 -0.22
N CYS A 38 4.61 -2.50 -0.58
CA CYS A 38 5.33 -1.23 -0.45
C CYS A 38 5.49 -0.78 1.02
N ASN A 39 5.63 0.52 1.24
CA ASN A 39 5.60 1.12 2.56
C ASN A 39 4.52 2.19 2.62
N THR A 40 3.67 2.10 3.62
CA THR A 40 2.54 2.98 3.89
C THR A 40 2.50 3.41 5.36
N GLY A 41 3.65 3.35 6.04
CA GLY A 41 3.80 3.67 7.45
C GLY A 41 4.25 5.10 7.73
N ALA A 42 4.76 5.32 8.93
CA ALA A 42 5.19 6.62 9.44
C ALA A 42 6.41 7.22 8.71
N LEU A 43 7.13 6.41 7.92
CA LEU A 43 8.29 6.88 7.15
C LEU A 43 7.89 7.61 5.84
N VAL A 44 6.64 7.48 5.39
CA VAL A 44 6.14 8.11 4.15
C VAL A 44 4.99 9.08 4.36
N SER A 45 4.39 9.11 5.55
CA SER A 45 3.30 10.04 5.86
C SER A 45 3.33 10.49 7.31
N GLY A 46 2.57 11.52 7.67
CA GLY A 46 2.38 11.92 9.06
C GLY A 46 1.66 10.84 9.89
N GLY A 47 1.79 10.89 11.20
CA GLY A 47 1.19 9.91 12.09
C GLY A 47 1.79 8.52 11.95
N GLU A 48 0.95 7.51 11.82
CA GLU A 48 1.35 6.09 11.71
C GLU A 48 1.19 5.55 10.28
N GLY A 49 0.96 6.44 9.31
CA GLY A 49 0.79 6.08 7.92
C GLY A 49 -0.66 5.91 7.48
N THR A 50 -0.88 5.11 6.46
CA THR A 50 -2.19 4.82 5.86
C THR A 50 -2.54 3.33 6.06
N ALA A 51 -2.31 2.45 5.10
CA ALA A 51 -2.61 1.03 5.22
C ALA A 51 -1.85 0.37 6.39
N PHE A 52 -0.62 0.77 6.66
CA PHE A 52 0.12 0.29 7.82
C PHE A 52 -0.53 0.73 9.14
N ALA A 53 -1.09 1.93 9.22
CA ALA A 53 -1.80 2.40 10.41
C ALA A 53 -3.03 1.52 10.72
N VAL A 54 -3.76 1.06 9.72
CA VAL A 54 -4.87 0.10 9.88
C VAL A 54 -4.36 -1.24 10.42
N ALA A 55 -3.29 -1.79 9.84
CA ALA A 55 -2.69 -3.04 10.30
C ALA A 55 -2.18 -2.92 11.74
N LEU A 56 -1.59 -1.77 12.09
CA LEU A 56 -1.09 -1.48 13.44
C LEU A 56 -2.25 -1.33 14.44
N ALA A 57 -3.35 -0.69 14.05
CA ALA A 57 -4.55 -0.60 14.87
C ALA A 57 -5.16 -2.00 15.13
N ALA A 58 -5.21 -2.85 14.10
CA ALA A 58 -5.65 -4.24 14.25
C ALA A 58 -4.72 -5.04 15.19
N HIS A 59 -3.40 -4.81 15.10
CA HIS A 59 -2.44 -5.42 16.01
C HIS A 59 -2.68 -4.99 17.47
N ARG A 60 -2.81 -3.70 17.74
CA ARG A 60 -3.07 -3.14 19.08
C ARG A 60 -4.40 -3.62 19.66
N ALA A 61 -5.39 -3.84 18.82
CA ALA A 61 -6.69 -4.41 19.20
C ALA A 61 -6.67 -5.94 19.39
N GLY A 62 -5.52 -6.60 19.21
CA GLY A 62 -5.41 -8.07 19.28
C GLY A 62 -6.14 -8.80 18.14
N ARG A 63 -6.43 -8.11 17.03
CA ARG A 63 -7.14 -8.62 15.85
C ARG A 63 -6.20 -9.15 14.77
N LEU A 64 -4.93 -8.73 14.76
CA LEU A 64 -3.94 -9.16 13.78
C LEU A 64 -3.19 -10.40 14.28
N ARG A 65 -3.31 -11.50 13.53
CA ARG A 65 -2.51 -12.70 13.77
C ARG A 65 -1.14 -12.63 13.10
N ARG A 66 -1.08 -12.08 11.87
CA ARG A 66 0.15 -11.96 11.08
C ARG A 66 0.05 -10.87 10.04
N LEU A 67 1.14 -10.15 9.85
CA LEU A 67 1.34 -9.27 8.72
C LEU A 67 2.30 -9.94 7.71
N TRP A 68 1.80 -10.25 6.51
CA TRP A 68 2.60 -10.66 5.38
C TRP A 68 3.10 -9.40 4.67
N VAL A 69 4.39 -9.31 4.45
CA VAL A 69 5.03 -8.12 3.87
C VAL A 69 5.72 -8.53 2.58
N ASP A 70 5.20 -8.07 1.44
CA ASP A 70 5.91 -8.19 0.16
C ASP A 70 7.20 -7.39 0.22
N GLU A 71 8.30 -7.96 -0.28
CA GLU A 71 9.60 -7.24 -0.34
C GLU A 71 9.52 -5.97 -1.18
N THR A 72 8.65 -5.95 -2.19
CA THR A 72 8.37 -4.84 -3.12
C THR A 72 9.56 -4.51 -4.02
N ARG A 73 9.78 -5.36 -5.03
CA ARG A 73 10.74 -5.08 -6.10
C ARG A 73 10.33 -3.84 -6.90
N PRO A 74 11.29 -3.08 -7.51
CA PRO A 74 12.73 -3.27 -7.42
C PRO A 74 13.38 -2.61 -6.19
N LEU A 75 12.74 -1.60 -5.56
CA LEU A 75 13.37 -0.75 -4.53
C LEU A 75 13.26 -1.31 -3.11
N LEU A 76 12.58 -2.44 -2.92
CA LEU A 76 12.48 -3.18 -1.66
C LEU A 76 11.92 -2.37 -0.48
N GLN A 77 10.91 -1.52 -0.72
CA GLN A 77 10.30 -0.68 0.31
C GLN A 77 9.64 -1.54 1.41
N GLY A 78 9.04 -2.67 1.05
CA GLY A 78 8.49 -3.61 2.03
C GLY A 78 9.56 -4.21 2.91
N ALA A 79 10.64 -4.72 2.30
CA ALA A 79 11.75 -5.32 3.02
C ALA A 79 12.50 -4.31 3.90
N ARG A 80 12.74 -3.12 3.39
CA ARG A 80 13.58 -2.10 4.05
C ARG A 80 12.82 -1.29 5.09
N LEU A 81 11.57 -0.96 4.84
CA LEU A 81 10.80 0.01 5.62
C LEU A 81 9.64 -0.66 6.36
N THR A 82 8.75 -1.36 5.68
CA THR A 82 7.56 -1.95 6.33
C THR A 82 7.94 -3.03 7.33
N ALA A 83 8.89 -3.91 6.99
CA ALA A 83 9.40 -4.92 7.91
C ALA A 83 10.06 -4.28 9.15
N TYR A 84 10.82 -3.18 8.97
CA TYR A 84 11.40 -2.41 10.08
C TYR A 84 10.32 -1.83 10.99
N GLU A 85 9.29 -1.19 10.43
CA GLU A 85 8.20 -0.61 11.20
C GLU A 85 7.40 -1.68 11.95
N ALA A 86 7.13 -2.82 11.31
CA ALA A 86 6.46 -3.96 11.94
C ALA A 86 7.26 -4.52 13.12
N ALA A 87 8.58 -4.72 12.94
CA ALA A 87 9.48 -5.16 14.01
C ALA A 87 9.51 -4.18 15.18
N ARG A 88 9.61 -2.89 14.88
CA ARG A 88 9.65 -1.82 15.89
C ARG A 88 8.36 -1.75 16.73
N ASN A 89 7.23 -2.11 16.15
CA ASN A 89 5.93 -2.14 16.83
C ASN A 89 5.59 -3.50 17.46
N GLY A 90 6.52 -4.49 17.44
CA GLY A 90 6.30 -5.81 18.02
C GLY A 90 5.23 -6.64 17.31
N MET A 91 4.96 -6.32 16.04
CA MET A 91 3.97 -7.06 15.23
C MET A 91 4.52 -8.44 14.83
N ALA A 92 3.67 -9.45 14.81
CA ALA A 92 4.01 -10.72 14.17
C ALA A 92 3.97 -10.52 12.64
N TYR A 93 5.13 -10.49 11.99
CA TYR A 93 5.23 -10.30 10.54
C TYR A 93 6.13 -11.35 9.88
N THR A 94 5.99 -11.51 8.59
CA THR A 94 6.86 -12.33 7.75
C THR A 94 7.08 -11.63 6.43
N LEU A 95 8.34 -11.46 6.06
CA LEU A 95 8.76 -10.95 4.77
C LEU A 95 8.70 -12.08 3.72
N LEU A 96 8.25 -11.75 2.52
CA LEU A 96 8.21 -12.68 1.39
C LEU A 96 8.66 -11.99 0.10
N THR A 97 9.10 -12.80 -0.87
CA THR A 97 9.29 -12.31 -2.23
C THR A 97 7.92 -12.01 -2.84
N ASP A 98 7.79 -10.96 -3.67
CA ASP A 98 6.50 -10.56 -4.25
C ASP A 98 5.79 -11.72 -4.97
N SER A 99 6.53 -12.57 -5.66
CA SER A 99 5.98 -13.74 -6.36
C SER A 99 5.44 -14.83 -5.43
N ALA A 100 5.84 -14.86 -4.15
CA ALA A 100 5.36 -15.84 -3.20
C ALA A 100 3.94 -15.53 -2.68
N ALA A 101 3.44 -14.31 -2.87
CA ALA A 101 2.08 -13.94 -2.49
C ALA A 101 1.03 -14.91 -3.07
N GLY A 102 1.18 -15.31 -4.34
CA GLY A 102 0.27 -16.27 -4.98
C GLY A 102 0.17 -17.60 -4.24
N SER A 103 1.24 -18.11 -3.66
CA SER A 103 1.23 -19.35 -2.87
C SER A 103 0.49 -19.20 -1.55
N LEU A 104 0.56 -18.02 -0.91
CA LEU A 104 -0.21 -17.72 0.30
C LEU A 104 -1.71 -17.65 0.03
N PHE A 105 -2.12 -17.01 -1.07
CA PHE A 105 -3.51 -17.01 -1.49
C PHE A 105 -4.02 -18.43 -1.77
N ALA A 106 -3.25 -19.23 -2.52
CA ALA A 106 -3.61 -20.60 -2.84
C ALA A 106 -3.72 -21.49 -1.59
N ALA A 107 -2.93 -21.23 -0.55
CA ALA A 107 -2.97 -21.92 0.72
C ALA A 107 -4.07 -21.40 1.68
N GLY A 108 -4.80 -20.34 1.29
CA GLY A 108 -5.81 -19.72 2.15
C GLY A 108 -5.19 -19.01 3.37
N GLU A 109 -3.96 -18.48 3.24
CA GLU A 109 -3.20 -17.85 4.34
C GLU A 109 -3.31 -16.32 4.32
N VAL A 110 -4.17 -15.75 3.46
CA VAL A 110 -4.44 -14.30 3.37
C VAL A 110 -5.92 -14.06 3.60
N ASP A 111 -6.26 -13.24 4.59
CA ASP A 111 -7.65 -12.89 4.92
C ASP A 111 -8.03 -11.50 4.36
N ALA A 112 -7.06 -10.60 4.23
CA ALA A 112 -7.23 -9.29 3.60
C ALA A 112 -5.93 -8.79 2.99
N VAL A 113 -6.04 -7.93 1.97
CA VAL A 113 -4.93 -7.14 1.43
C VAL A 113 -5.15 -5.68 1.80
N LEU A 114 -4.17 -5.04 2.42
CA LEU A 114 -4.16 -3.61 2.72
C LEU A 114 -3.02 -2.93 1.96
N VAL A 115 -3.36 -1.98 1.09
CA VAL A 115 -2.40 -1.20 0.31
C VAL A 115 -2.71 0.30 0.40
N GLY A 116 -1.72 1.12 0.10
CA GLY A 116 -1.90 2.55 -0.10
C GLY A 116 -2.36 2.88 -1.51
N ALA A 117 -2.30 4.17 -1.86
CA ALA A 117 -2.45 4.66 -3.21
C ALA A 117 -1.55 5.87 -3.44
N ASP A 118 -0.96 5.95 -4.63
CA ASP A 118 -0.25 7.14 -5.09
C ASP A 118 -1.23 8.11 -5.79
N ARG A 119 -2.28 7.58 -6.44
CA ARG A 119 -3.39 8.33 -7.02
C ARG A 119 -4.65 7.46 -7.10
N ILE A 120 -5.79 8.06 -6.86
CA ILE A 120 -7.11 7.46 -7.08
C ILE A 120 -7.85 8.35 -8.09
N THR A 121 -8.24 7.80 -9.22
CA THR A 121 -8.93 8.53 -10.29
C THR A 121 -10.41 8.74 -9.98
N ALA A 122 -11.10 9.57 -10.78
CA ALA A 122 -12.51 9.89 -10.57
C ALA A 122 -13.42 8.65 -10.65
N ASP A 123 -13.08 7.65 -11.47
CA ASP A 123 -13.82 6.39 -11.56
C ASP A 123 -13.52 5.39 -10.44
N GLY A 124 -12.49 5.68 -9.60
CA GLY A 124 -12.04 4.82 -8.51
C GLY A 124 -10.92 3.85 -8.88
N SER A 125 -10.33 3.97 -10.06
CA SER A 125 -9.09 3.26 -10.39
C SER A 125 -7.95 3.73 -9.51
N VAL A 126 -7.07 2.82 -9.11
CA VAL A 126 -6.00 3.08 -8.14
C VAL A 126 -4.64 2.89 -8.80
N ALA A 127 -3.88 3.96 -8.95
CA ALA A 127 -2.46 3.88 -9.27
C ALA A 127 -1.68 3.73 -7.96
N ASN A 128 -0.89 2.67 -7.86
CA ASN A 128 -0.06 2.40 -6.69
C ASN A 128 1.22 1.67 -7.11
N LYS A 129 2.12 1.47 -6.16
CA LYS A 129 3.40 0.79 -6.37
C LYS A 129 3.22 -0.48 -7.20
N ILE A 130 4.07 -0.62 -8.24
CA ILE A 130 4.10 -1.81 -9.11
C ILE A 130 4.03 -3.09 -8.28
N GLY A 131 3.14 -4.00 -8.63
CA GLY A 131 2.81 -5.22 -7.87
C GLY A 131 1.43 -5.18 -7.21
N THR A 132 0.78 -4.01 -7.14
CA THR A 132 -0.57 -3.88 -6.56
C THR A 132 -1.63 -4.55 -7.45
N TYR A 133 -1.56 -4.36 -8.77
CA TYR A 133 -2.52 -4.98 -9.70
C TYR A 133 -2.53 -6.52 -9.64
N PRO A 134 -1.39 -7.24 -9.71
CA PRO A 134 -1.40 -8.70 -9.55
C PRO A 134 -1.93 -9.16 -8.20
N LEU A 135 -1.69 -8.42 -7.10
CA LEU A 135 -2.30 -8.74 -5.80
C LEU A 135 -3.82 -8.57 -5.84
N ALA A 136 -4.33 -7.54 -6.51
CA ALA A 136 -5.77 -7.31 -6.67
C ALA A 136 -6.44 -8.44 -7.48
N VAL A 137 -5.79 -8.90 -8.54
CA VAL A 137 -6.26 -10.05 -9.32
C VAL A 137 -6.29 -11.33 -8.48
N LEU A 138 -5.22 -11.61 -7.72
CA LEU A 138 -5.16 -12.76 -6.81
C LEU A 138 -6.23 -12.67 -5.72
N ALA A 139 -6.38 -11.50 -5.09
CA ALA A 139 -7.40 -11.26 -4.07
C ALA A 139 -8.80 -11.52 -4.62
N ARG A 140 -9.12 -11.00 -5.81
CA ARG A 140 -10.41 -11.22 -6.47
C ARG A 140 -10.64 -12.71 -6.78
N TYR A 141 -9.64 -13.40 -7.33
CA TYR A 141 -9.73 -14.82 -7.66
C TYR A 141 -9.96 -15.69 -6.42
N HIS A 142 -9.35 -15.37 -5.29
CA HIS A 142 -9.44 -16.10 -4.04
C HIS A 142 -10.53 -15.57 -3.08
N HIS A 143 -11.35 -14.62 -3.53
CA HIS A 143 -12.43 -14.01 -2.72
C HIS A 143 -11.92 -13.33 -1.44
N VAL A 144 -10.71 -12.77 -1.48
CA VAL A 144 -10.10 -12.01 -0.40
C VAL A 144 -10.34 -10.52 -0.64
N PRO A 145 -10.78 -9.73 0.36
CA PRO A 145 -10.95 -8.29 0.18
C PRO A 145 -9.61 -7.59 -0.01
N LEU A 146 -9.55 -6.70 -1.01
CA LEU A 146 -8.47 -5.73 -1.18
C LEU A 146 -8.99 -4.35 -0.79
N VAL A 147 -8.39 -3.77 0.22
CA VAL A 147 -8.74 -2.45 0.77
C VAL A 147 -7.60 -1.48 0.51
N VAL A 148 -7.95 -0.36 -0.10
CA VAL A 148 -7.04 0.76 -0.34
C VAL A 148 -7.22 1.79 0.77
N VAL A 149 -6.12 2.25 1.36
CA VAL A 149 -6.13 3.25 2.45
C VAL A 149 -5.28 4.44 2.05
N ALA A 150 -5.92 5.58 1.85
CA ALA A 150 -5.25 6.80 1.42
C ALA A 150 -6.04 8.04 1.87
N PRO A 151 -5.38 9.18 2.12
CA PRO A 151 -6.09 10.40 2.44
C PRO A 151 -6.95 10.88 1.25
N VAL A 152 -8.03 11.59 1.54
CA VAL A 152 -8.94 12.11 0.50
C VAL A 152 -8.23 12.96 -0.54
N THR A 153 -7.12 13.58 -0.17
CA THR A 153 -6.27 14.37 -1.07
C THR A 153 -5.56 13.55 -2.15
N THR A 154 -5.53 12.23 -2.00
CA THR A 154 -5.01 11.29 -3.03
C THR A 154 -6.02 11.08 -4.16
N VAL A 155 -7.30 11.40 -3.92
CA VAL A 155 -8.33 11.35 -4.97
C VAL A 155 -8.15 12.53 -5.92
N ASP A 156 -7.90 12.22 -7.18
CA ASP A 156 -7.73 13.19 -8.28
C ASP A 156 -8.98 13.18 -9.16
N PRO A 157 -9.91 14.12 -8.95
CA PRO A 157 -11.16 14.21 -9.71
C PRO A 157 -10.94 14.65 -11.16
N ASP A 158 -9.78 15.21 -11.48
CA ASP A 158 -9.45 15.73 -12.82
C ASP A 158 -8.90 14.60 -13.73
N THR A 159 -8.47 13.48 -13.17
CA THR A 159 -8.11 12.27 -13.93
C THR A 159 -9.34 11.35 -14.01
N PRO A 160 -9.97 11.20 -15.20
CA PRO A 160 -11.28 10.56 -15.29
C PRO A 160 -11.27 9.06 -14.99
N ASP A 161 -10.22 8.36 -15.43
CA ASP A 161 -10.11 6.89 -15.36
C ASP A 161 -8.67 6.41 -15.27
N GLY A 162 -8.50 5.10 -15.04
CA GLY A 162 -7.19 4.48 -14.93
C GLY A 162 -6.38 4.50 -16.23
N ALA A 163 -7.01 4.55 -17.39
CA ALA A 163 -6.32 4.61 -18.69
C ALA A 163 -5.66 5.97 -18.91
N SER A 164 -6.15 7.00 -18.23
CA SER A 164 -5.63 8.36 -18.29
C SER A 164 -4.41 8.59 -17.37
N VAL A 165 -4.03 7.59 -16.57
CA VAL A 165 -2.88 7.70 -15.68
C VAL A 165 -1.58 7.46 -16.44
N GLU A 166 -0.71 8.46 -16.47
CA GLU A 166 0.65 8.30 -16.98
C GLU A 166 1.50 7.56 -15.93
N VAL A 167 2.03 6.39 -16.33
CA VAL A 167 2.91 5.59 -15.48
C VAL A 167 4.37 5.92 -15.76
N GLU A 168 5.08 6.39 -14.73
CA GLU A 168 6.51 6.68 -14.78
C GLU A 168 7.31 5.41 -15.15
N GLN A 169 8.14 5.50 -16.18
CA GLN A 169 9.13 4.48 -16.53
C GLN A 169 10.47 4.85 -15.91
N ARG A 170 11.00 4.00 -15.06
CA ARG A 170 12.23 4.25 -14.30
C ARG A 170 13.44 3.55 -14.94
N GLY A 171 14.64 3.94 -14.48
CA GLY A 171 15.88 3.35 -14.98
C GLY A 171 15.96 1.85 -14.75
N GLY A 172 16.37 1.11 -15.79
CA GLY A 172 16.47 -0.36 -15.74
C GLY A 172 17.47 -0.89 -14.70
N HIS A 173 18.45 -0.05 -14.30
CA HIS A 173 19.44 -0.41 -13.28
C HIS A 173 18.80 -0.77 -11.92
N GLU A 174 17.67 -0.17 -11.59
CA GLU A 174 16.92 -0.53 -10.36
C GLU A 174 16.47 -2.01 -10.36
N VAL A 175 16.22 -2.57 -11.55
CA VAL A 175 15.83 -3.98 -11.70
C VAL A 175 17.04 -4.89 -11.82
N THR A 176 18.07 -4.46 -12.54
CA THR A 176 19.27 -5.27 -12.83
C THR A 176 20.31 -5.24 -11.72
N GLU A 177 20.11 -4.39 -10.70
CA GLU A 177 21.01 -4.25 -9.57
C GLU A 177 20.22 -4.29 -8.25
N LEU A 178 20.82 -4.80 -7.20
CA LEU A 178 20.30 -4.68 -5.84
C LEU A 178 21.06 -3.58 -5.10
N SER A 179 20.33 -2.54 -4.69
CA SER A 179 20.86 -1.54 -3.76
C SER A 179 20.86 -2.14 -2.35
N GLY A 180 22.03 -2.48 -1.83
CA GLY A 180 22.23 -2.91 -0.45
C GLY A 180 22.81 -1.79 0.42
N PRO A 181 22.78 -1.91 1.76
CA PRO A 181 23.61 -1.08 2.61
C PRO A 181 25.07 -1.30 2.17
N GLN A 182 25.75 -0.22 1.82
CA GLN A 182 27.16 -0.24 1.52
C GLN A 182 27.89 -0.63 2.81
N VAL A 183 28.19 -1.92 2.97
CA VAL A 183 29.14 -2.34 4.00
C VAL A 183 30.51 -1.95 3.42
N PRO A 184 31.25 -1.04 4.07
CA PRO A 184 32.58 -0.69 3.58
C PRO A 184 33.45 -1.95 3.63
N VAL A 185 33.70 -2.54 2.47
CA VAL A 185 34.76 -3.54 2.34
C VAL A 185 36.04 -2.72 2.20
N VAL A 186 36.96 -2.90 3.14
CA VAL A 186 38.26 -2.19 3.15
C VAL A 186 38.95 -2.39 1.80
N GLY A 187 39.16 -1.28 1.06
CA GLY A 187 39.83 -1.29 -0.23
C GLY A 187 38.94 -1.38 -1.47
N VAL A 188 37.61 -1.38 -1.32
CA VAL A 188 36.66 -1.30 -2.44
C VAL A 188 35.81 -0.03 -2.29
N GLU A 189 35.93 0.90 -3.23
CA GLU A 189 34.99 1.99 -3.35
C GLU A 189 33.62 1.39 -3.71
N ALA A 190 32.67 1.53 -2.81
CA ALA A 190 31.29 1.08 -3.04
C ALA A 190 30.59 2.07 -3.99
N VAL A 191 30.75 1.88 -5.28
CA VAL A 191 30.06 2.60 -6.33
C VAL A 191 29.11 1.63 -7.03
N GLY A 192 27.82 1.78 -6.78
CA GLY A 192 26.77 1.05 -7.48
C GLY A 192 26.12 -0.08 -6.68
N GLY A 193 24.98 -0.55 -7.17
CA GLY A 193 24.31 -1.74 -6.66
C GLY A 193 25.05 -3.04 -7.03
N ILE A 194 24.67 -4.14 -6.40
CA ILE A 194 25.17 -5.47 -6.75
C ILE A 194 24.44 -5.93 -8.01
N PRO A 195 25.15 -6.15 -9.14
CA PRO A 195 24.48 -6.62 -10.37
C PRO A 195 23.88 -8.01 -10.14
N VAL A 196 22.62 -8.18 -10.55
CA VAL A 196 21.89 -9.47 -10.49
C VAL A 196 21.52 -9.98 -11.88
N ALA A 197 21.86 -9.22 -12.91
CA ALA A 197 21.68 -9.59 -14.32
C ALA A 197 22.95 -9.31 -15.12
N PRO A 198 23.14 -9.95 -16.30
CA PRO A 198 24.27 -9.68 -17.18
C PRO A 198 24.33 -8.20 -17.58
N LEU A 199 25.55 -7.68 -17.78
CA LEU A 199 25.75 -6.31 -18.27
C LEU A 199 25.01 -6.08 -19.61
N GLY A 200 24.34 -4.94 -19.73
CA GLY A 200 23.57 -4.61 -20.94
C GLY A 200 22.17 -5.23 -20.99
N THR A 201 21.73 -5.97 -19.95
CA THR A 201 20.35 -6.44 -19.87
C THR A 201 19.37 -5.26 -19.89
N GLN A 202 18.41 -5.30 -20.82
CA GLN A 202 17.30 -4.36 -20.81
C GLN A 202 16.27 -4.78 -19.77
N ALA A 203 15.71 -3.81 -19.04
CA ALA A 203 14.69 -4.05 -18.02
C ALA A 203 13.45 -3.17 -18.28
N TYR A 204 12.29 -3.76 -18.03
CA TYR A 204 11.02 -3.06 -17.97
C TYR A 204 10.76 -2.68 -16.52
N ASN A 205 10.64 -1.39 -16.22
CA ASN A 205 10.58 -0.89 -14.84
C ASN A 205 9.55 0.24 -14.68
N PRO A 206 8.24 -0.06 -14.78
CA PRO A 206 7.22 0.92 -14.40
C PRO A 206 7.24 1.12 -12.89
N ALA A 207 7.08 2.36 -12.43
CA ALA A 207 7.06 2.68 -11.01
C ALA A 207 5.76 2.23 -10.32
N PHE A 208 4.65 2.25 -11.07
CA PHE A 208 3.30 1.99 -10.61
C PHE A 208 2.58 1.03 -11.55
N ASP A 209 1.50 0.42 -11.07
CA ASP A 209 0.46 -0.18 -11.89
C ASP A 209 -0.91 0.41 -11.53
N VAL A 210 -1.91 0.18 -12.37
CA VAL A 210 -3.25 0.70 -12.19
C VAL A 210 -4.22 -0.46 -11.97
N THR A 211 -4.89 -0.42 -10.84
CA THR A 211 -5.91 -1.38 -10.43
C THR A 211 -7.29 -0.79 -10.72
N PRO A 212 -8.13 -1.42 -11.55
CA PRO A 212 -9.47 -0.93 -11.85
C PRO A 212 -10.39 -1.10 -10.63
N PRO A 213 -11.45 -0.25 -10.50
CA PRO A 213 -12.29 -0.18 -9.31
C PRO A 213 -13.00 -1.50 -8.96
N GLU A 214 -13.34 -2.33 -9.94
CA GLU A 214 -13.99 -3.63 -9.72
C GLU A 214 -13.11 -4.66 -8.99
N LEU A 215 -11.79 -4.43 -8.89
CA LEU A 215 -10.87 -5.24 -8.11
C LEU A 215 -10.64 -4.69 -6.70
N VAL A 216 -11.15 -3.50 -6.38
CA VAL A 216 -11.03 -2.85 -5.09
C VAL A 216 -12.31 -3.05 -4.28
N THR A 217 -12.20 -3.68 -3.11
CA THR A 217 -13.35 -3.93 -2.22
C THR A 217 -13.83 -2.65 -1.57
N ALA A 218 -12.90 -1.83 -1.11
CA ALA A 218 -13.20 -0.56 -0.46
C ALA A 218 -12.01 0.40 -0.53
N ILE A 219 -12.32 1.70 -0.48
CA ILE A 219 -11.35 2.78 -0.25
C ILE A 219 -11.64 3.39 1.12
N VAL A 220 -10.63 3.42 1.99
CA VAL A 220 -10.69 4.02 3.33
C VAL A 220 -9.94 5.33 3.31
N THR A 221 -10.62 6.39 3.73
CA THR A 221 -10.02 7.71 3.90
C THR A 221 -10.27 8.22 5.33
N GLU A 222 -9.68 9.35 5.67
CA GLU A 222 -9.96 10.05 6.93
C GLU A 222 -11.41 10.58 7.01
N GLU A 223 -12.11 10.70 5.88
CA GLU A 223 -13.50 11.18 5.79
C GLU A 223 -14.51 10.02 5.80
N GLY A 224 -14.05 8.76 5.74
CA GLY A 224 -14.91 7.59 5.77
C GLY A 224 -14.49 6.51 4.79
N VAL A 225 -15.38 5.56 4.59
CA VAL A 225 -15.20 4.37 3.72
C VAL A 225 -16.10 4.49 2.50
N VAL A 226 -15.55 4.18 1.33
CA VAL A 226 -16.28 4.01 0.08
C VAL A 226 -16.32 2.51 -0.26
N SER A 227 -17.51 1.92 -0.21
CA SER A 227 -17.78 0.53 -0.60
C SER A 227 -19.26 0.40 -0.99
N PRO A 228 -19.61 -0.05 -2.20
CA PRO A 228 -18.71 -0.36 -3.31
C PRO A 228 -17.97 0.88 -3.85
N VAL A 229 -16.86 0.67 -4.54
CA VAL A 229 -16.08 1.75 -5.15
C VAL A 229 -16.77 2.17 -6.44
N THR A 230 -17.34 3.37 -6.44
CA THR A 230 -17.98 3.99 -7.62
C THR A 230 -17.61 5.47 -7.72
N ALA A 231 -17.67 6.02 -8.92
CA ALA A 231 -17.39 7.44 -9.17
C ALA A 231 -18.28 8.36 -8.34
N GLU A 232 -19.55 8.02 -8.22
CA GLU A 232 -20.55 8.80 -7.46
C GLU A 232 -20.19 8.83 -5.97
N ALA A 233 -19.91 7.67 -5.38
CA ALA A 233 -19.58 7.56 -3.96
C ALA A 233 -18.27 8.29 -3.61
N LEU A 234 -17.28 8.25 -4.50
CA LEU A 234 -16.05 9.03 -4.35
C LEU A 234 -16.27 10.52 -4.47
N ALA A 235 -17.08 10.96 -5.45
CA ALA A 235 -17.42 12.37 -5.61
C ALA A 235 -18.15 12.93 -4.39
N GLU A 236 -19.08 12.17 -3.80
CA GLU A 236 -19.78 12.52 -2.57
C GLU A 236 -18.82 12.64 -1.37
N LEU A 237 -17.89 11.70 -1.23
CA LEU A 237 -16.87 11.74 -0.19
C LEU A 237 -16.02 13.02 -0.29
N CYS A 238 -15.51 13.32 -1.50
CA CYS A 238 -14.72 14.52 -1.77
C CYS A 238 -15.49 15.82 -1.54
N ALA A 239 -16.79 15.83 -1.84
CA ALA A 239 -17.65 17.00 -1.60
C ALA A 239 -17.82 17.29 -0.10
N ARG A 240 -18.02 16.25 0.73
CA ARG A 240 -18.09 16.39 2.19
C ARG A 240 -16.81 16.96 2.78
N SER A 241 -15.65 16.47 2.35
CA SER A 241 -14.35 16.95 2.81
C SER A 241 -14.13 18.44 2.53
N ARG A 242 -14.51 18.91 1.33
CA ARG A 242 -14.40 20.34 0.96
C ARG A 242 -15.28 21.23 1.83
N GLN A 243 -16.48 20.79 2.20
CA GLN A 243 -17.40 21.54 3.07
C GLN A 243 -16.87 21.66 4.51
N ALA A 244 -16.27 20.59 5.04
CA ALA A 244 -15.67 20.58 6.37
C ALA A 244 -14.45 21.51 6.50
N THR A 245 -13.73 21.75 5.40
CA THR A 245 -12.54 22.64 5.39
C THR A 245 -12.90 24.12 5.30
N THR A 246 -14.15 24.47 4.88
CA THR A 246 -14.64 25.86 4.73
C THR A 246 -15.44 26.35 5.92
N SER A 247 -15.68 25.52 6.92
CA SER A 247 -16.39 25.83 8.16
C SER A 247 -15.45 26.04 9.33
#